data_c412a6ca25cadbdae6f4030527f7593f
#
_entry.id   c412a6ca25cadbdae6f4030527f7593f
#
_cell.length_a   1.000
_cell.length_b   1.000
_cell.length_c   1.000
_cell.angle_alpha   90.00
_cell.angle_beta   90.00
_cell.angle_gamma   90.00
#
_symmetry.space_group_name_H-M   'P 1'
#
loop_
_entity.id
_entity.type
_entity.pdbx_description
1 polymer ?
#
loop_
_entity_poly.entity_id
_entity_poly.type
_entity_poly.pdbx_seq_one_letter_code
_entity_poly.pdbx_strand_id
1 'polypeptide(L)'
;MSHAEKTQYDLFAPKYASVEELPCSKLEGQLVRNALGDCTGLKVLDLGGGSGLHARRAIDAGASIVDVVDISPEMMKAGEEIEKSLGRKDRIRWFEADVTKPVTEQVRLEEGYDIVMANWVFDHATSVSELRSMYENVVKNLKPGGKFIGVRSKSIHAEYMSYGKYGVTFTDVTEIPGGLRYNVNCVTEPPFSFEATSMESTFSLSDDIGKELGLVDIHVAPAEETELVKKNHEFWEDYLKDPNFVVVVAKKA
;
A
#
# COMPACT_ATOMS: atom_id res chain seq x y z
N MET A 1 5.89 -1.72 13.59
CA MET A 1 6.67 -2.79 12.88
C MET A 1 7.81 -3.29 13.74
N SER A 2 8.06 -4.59 13.77
CA SER A 2 9.13 -5.20 14.57
C SER A 2 10.50 -5.06 13.87
N HIS A 3 11.59 -5.24 14.62
CA HIS A 3 12.93 -5.29 14.05
C HIS A 3 13.08 -6.44 13.01
N ALA A 4 12.32 -7.52 13.17
CA ALA A 4 12.27 -8.63 12.24
C ALA A 4 11.69 -8.25 10.88
N GLU A 5 10.67 -7.40 10.86
CA GLU A 5 10.05 -6.90 9.60
C GLU A 5 10.99 -5.97 8.84
N LYS A 6 11.70 -5.05 9.52
CA LYS A 6 12.74 -4.23 8.91
C LYS A 6 13.77 -5.09 8.20
N THR A 7 14.31 -6.10 8.89
CA THR A 7 15.32 -7.02 8.33
C THR A 7 14.78 -7.80 7.12
N GLN A 8 13.50 -8.16 7.13
CA GLN A 8 12.85 -8.87 6.02
C GLN A 8 12.88 -8.03 4.73
N TYR A 9 12.46 -6.75 4.79
CA TYR A 9 12.44 -5.87 3.62
C TYR A 9 13.84 -5.48 3.13
N ASP A 10 14.80 -5.29 4.02
CA ASP A 10 16.20 -5.05 3.63
C ASP A 10 16.77 -6.20 2.79
N LEU A 11 16.37 -7.46 3.07
CA LEU A 11 16.80 -8.64 2.30
C LEU A 11 16.09 -8.76 0.94
N PHE A 12 14.88 -8.20 0.80
CA PHE A 12 14.09 -8.35 -0.42
C PHE A 12 14.20 -7.16 -1.39
N ALA A 13 14.78 -6.04 -0.97
CA ALA A 13 14.89 -4.85 -1.80
C ALA A 13 15.40 -5.14 -3.24
N PRO A 14 16.44 -5.99 -3.47
CA PRO A 14 16.91 -6.31 -4.81
C PRO A 14 15.94 -7.15 -5.66
N LYS A 15 15.00 -7.86 -5.02
CA LYS A 15 14.05 -8.78 -5.69
C LYS A 15 12.68 -8.14 -5.88
N TYR A 16 12.40 -7.06 -5.17
CA TYR A 16 11.07 -6.47 -5.12
C TYR A 16 10.58 -5.96 -6.49
N ALA A 17 11.49 -5.54 -7.35
CA ALA A 17 11.16 -5.12 -8.71
C ALA A 17 10.48 -6.22 -9.55
N SER A 18 10.77 -7.50 -9.29
CA SER A 18 10.13 -8.62 -10.01
C SER A 18 8.65 -8.80 -9.67
N VAL A 19 8.22 -8.31 -8.50
CA VAL A 19 6.80 -8.34 -8.08
C VAL A 19 5.93 -7.46 -8.97
N GLU A 20 6.48 -6.38 -9.50
CA GLU A 20 5.75 -5.44 -10.38
C GLU A 20 5.24 -6.11 -11.66
N GLU A 21 5.88 -7.19 -12.09
CA GLU A 21 5.50 -7.94 -13.28
C GLU A 21 4.34 -8.93 -13.06
N LEU A 22 4.01 -9.24 -11.80
CA LEU A 22 2.92 -10.15 -11.48
C LEU A 22 1.55 -9.58 -11.90
N PRO A 23 0.61 -10.42 -12.34
CA PRO A 23 -0.72 -9.97 -12.74
C PRO A 23 -1.42 -9.14 -11.64
N CYS A 24 -1.37 -9.60 -10.38
CA CYS A 24 -1.97 -8.87 -9.25
C CYS A 24 -1.37 -7.47 -9.10
N SER A 25 -0.05 -7.31 -9.20
CA SER A 25 0.63 -6.01 -9.06
C SER A 25 0.35 -5.08 -10.23
N LYS A 26 0.15 -5.63 -11.44
CA LYS A 26 -0.29 -4.85 -12.61
C LYS A 26 -1.70 -4.31 -12.43
N LEU A 27 -2.63 -5.14 -11.90
CA LEU A 27 -3.99 -4.71 -11.59
C LEU A 27 -4.00 -3.66 -10.48
N GLU A 28 -3.30 -3.93 -9.38
CA GLU A 28 -3.09 -2.97 -8.28
C GLU A 28 -2.58 -1.63 -8.80
N GLY A 29 -1.56 -1.68 -9.67
CA GLY A 29 -0.99 -0.49 -10.26
C GLY A 29 -1.97 0.34 -11.08
N GLN A 30 -2.92 -0.28 -11.78
CA GLN A 30 -3.99 0.45 -12.47
C GLN A 30 -5.02 1.02 -11.49
N LEU A 31 -5.41 0.24 -10.48
CA LEU A 31 -6.35 0.69 -9.46
C LEU A 31 -5.81 1.92 -8.70
N VAL A 32 -4.54 1.88 -8.28
CA VAL A 32 -3.91 3.02 -7.60
C VAL A 32 -3.81 4.23 -8.53
N ARG A 33 -3.43 4.05 -9.81
CA ARG A 33 -3.42 5.17 -10.77
C ARG A 33 -4.80 5.77 -10.97
N ASN A 34 -5.85 4.95 -11.08
CA ASN A 34 -7.23 5.43 -11.21
C ASN A 34 -7.65 6.20 -9.94
N ALA A 35 -7.29 5.70 -8.75
CA ALA A 35 -7.58 6.37 -7.48
C ALA A 35 -6.81 7.70 -7.32
N LEU A 36 -5.56 7.76 -7.75
CA LEU A 36 -4.77 8.99 -7.78
C LEU A 36 -5.45 10.05 -8.65
N GLY A 37 -5.80 9.69 -9.89
CA GLY A 37 -6.32 10.63 -10.87
C GLY A 37 -5.29 11.69 -11.27
N ASP A 38 -5.75 12.90 -11.57
CA ASP A 38 -4.87 14.04 -11.80
C ASP A 38 -4.32 14.58 -10.48
N CYS A 39 -3.00 14.52 -10.32
CA CYS A 39 -2.28 14.99 -9.14
C CYS A 39 -1.55 16.33 -9.41
N THR A 40 -1.86 17.06 -10.50
CA THR A 40 -1.15 18.27 -10.89
C THR A 40 -1.05 19.27 -9.73
N GLY A 41 0.18 19.53 -9.30
CA GLY A 41 0.50 20.47 -8.23
C GLY A 41 0.25 19.95 -6.80
N LEU A 42 -0.32 18.76 -6.63
CA LEU A 42 -0.64 18.19 -5.31
C LEU A 42 0.61 17.73 -4.56
N LYS A 43 0.53 17.75 -3.24
CA LYS A 43 1.52 17.23 -2.30
C LYS A 43 1.03 15.87 -1.77
N VAL A 44 1.86 14.85 -1.88
CA VAL A 44 1.50 13.46 -1.52
C VAL A 44 2.41 12.94 -0.43
N LEU A 45 1.86 12.18 0.52
CA LEU A 45 2.60 11.40 1.51
C LEU A 45 2.36 9.91 1.20
N ASP A 46 3.43 9.11 1.17
CA ASP A 46 3.39 7.67 0.97
C ASP A 46 3.94 6.97 2.22
N LEU A 47 3.06 6.50 3.08
CA LEU A 47 3.37 5.80 4.33
C LEU A 47 3.66 4.31 4.04
N GLY A 48 4.84 3.83 4.44
CA GLY A 48 5.31 2.50 4.07
C GLY A 48 5.60 2.38 2.57
N GLY A 49 6.08 3.47 1.95
CA GLY A 49 6.21 3.56 0.50
C GLY A 49 7.37 2.76 -0.10
N GLY A 50 8.21 2.13 0.72
CA GLY A 50 9.30 1.25 0.31
C GLY A 50 10.24 1.90 -0.70
N SER A 51 10.41 1.28 -1.87
CA SER A 51 11.20 1.82 -2.97
C SER A 51 10.52 2.94 -3.76
N GLY A 52 9.35 3.42 -3.33
CA GLY A 52 8.63 4.55 -3.93
C GLY A 52 7.89 4.24 -5.23
N LEU A 53 7.45 3.01 -5.45
CA LEU A 53 6.70 2.63 -6.65
C LEU A 53 5.45 3.50 -6.84
N HIS A 54 4.63 3.63 -5.78
CA HIS A 54 3.42 4.45 -5.83
C HIS A 54 3.73 5.95 -5.78
N ALA A 55 4.81 6.35 -5.10
CA ALA A 55 5.31 7.71 -5.14
C ALA A 55 5.64 8.13 -6.58
N ARG A 56 6.32 7.27 -7.36
CA ARG A 56 6.58 7.52 -8.79
C ARG A 56 5.30 7.65 -9.61
N ARG A 57 4.29 6.82 -9.35
CA ARG A 57 2.98 6.92 -10.00
C ARG A 57 2.30 8.26 -9.71
N ALA A 58 2.40 8.76 -8.48
CA ALA A 58 1.89 10.09 -8.14
C ALA A 58 2.66 11.22 -8.85
N ILE A 59 4.00 11.12 -8.96
CA ILE A 59 4.81 12.07 -9.75
C ILE A 59 4.41 12.05 -11.23
N ASP A 60 4.21 10.85 -11.80
CA ASP A 60 3.78 10.70 -13.20
C ASP A 60 2.37 11.25 -13.43
N ALA A 61 1.51 11.23 -12.41
CA ALA A 61 0.18 11.85 -12.40
C ALA A 61 0.21 13.38 -12.14
N GLY A 62 1.40 14.00 -11.99
CA GLY A 62 1.57 15.45 -11.86
C GLY A 62 1.82 15.97 -10.44
N ALA A 63 1.93 15.11 -9.42
CA ALA A 63 2.21 15.56 -8.06
C ALA A 63 3.45 16.44 -8.00
N SER A 64 3.39 17.56 -7.28
CA SER A 64 4.50 18.51 -7.14
C SER A 64 5.66 17.94 -6.36
N ILE A 65 5.34 17.20 -5.30
CA ILE A 65 6.30 16.52 -4.42
C ILE A 65 5.63 15.31 -3.78
N VAL A 66 6.42 14.27 -3.51
CA VAL A 66 5.99 13.12 -2.71
C VAL A 66 6.98 12.88 -1.59
N ASP A 67 6.47 12.76 -0.38
CA ASP A 67 7.26 12.32 0.78
C ASP A 67 7.00 10.84 1.00
N VAL A 68 8.06 10.05 0.98
CA VAL A 68 8.04 8.61 1.27
C VAL A 68 8.55 8.39 2.69
N VAL A 69 7.78 7.70 3.49
CA VAL A 69 8.17 7.25 4.84
C VAL A 69 8.25 5.75 4.83
N ASP A 70 9.39 5.19 5.19
CA ASP A 70 9.55 3.74 5.31
C ASP A 70 10.51 3.38 6.45
N ILE A 71 10.40 2.17 6.97
CA ILE A 71 11.27 1.66 8.02
C ILE A 71 12.58 1.08 7.47
N SER A 72 12.60 0.70 6.18
CA SER A 72 13.74 0.07 5.51
C SER A 72 14.59 1.08 4.73
N PRO A 73 15.79 1.42 5.22
CA PRO A 73 16.70 2.31 4.50
C PRO A 73 17.18 1.69 3.17
N GLU A 74 17.27 0.36 3.06
CA GLU A 74 17.69 -0.30 1.82
C GLU A 74 16.61 -0.20 0.74
N MET A 75 15.32 -0.28 1.10
CA MET A 75 14.22 -0.03 0.15
C MET A 75 14.25 1.43 -0.35
N MET A 76 14.41 2.39 0.54
CA MET A 76 14.48 3.81 0.17
C MET A 76 15.70 4.09 -0.71
N LYS A 77 16.86 3.53 -0.39
CA LYS A 77 18.08 3.65 -1.21
C LYS A 77 17.87 3.09 -2.62
N ALA A 78 17.21 1.93 -2.75
CA ALA A 78 16.85 1.39 -4.06
C ALA A 78 15.95 2.36 -4.84
N GLY A 79 14.99 3.00 -4.15
CA GLY A 79 14.13 4.03 -4.72
C GLY A 79 14.90 5.26 -5.20
N GLU A 80 15.83 5.77 -4.42
CA GLU A 80 16.69 6.89 -4.79
C GLU A 80 17.53 6.58 -6.03
N GLU A 81 18.08 5.37 -6.12
CA GLU A 81 18.85 4.91 -7.30
C GLU A 81 17.97 4.87 -8.56
N ILE A 82 16.71 4.40 -8.45
CA ILE A 82 15.74 4.43 -9.55
C ILE A 82 15.45 5.86 -9.98
N GLU A 83 15.14 6.78 -9.05
CA GLU A 83 14.88 8.19 -9.38
C GLU A 83 16.09 8.86 -10.06
N LYS A 84 17.28 8.56 -9.58
CA LYS A 84 18.53 9.01 -10.20
C LYS A 84 18.69 8.49 -11.63
N SER A 85 18.36 7.22 -11.89
CA SER A 85 18.43 6.62 -13.22
C SER A 85 17.43 7.24 -14.21
N LEU A 86 16.27 7.69 -13.68
CA LEU A 86 15.24 8.40 -14.44
C LEU A 86 15.57 9.89 -14.66
N GLY A 87 16.71 10.38 -14.16
CA GLY A 87 17.10 11.79 -14.24
C GLY A 87 16.22 12.73 -13.41
N ARG A 88 15.44 12.19 -12.47
CA ARG A 88 14.58 12.98 -11.58
C ARG A 88 15.35 13.40 -10.34
N LYS A 89 15.16 14.61 -9.89
CA LYS A 89 15.77 15.12 -8.66
C LYS A 89 14.70 15.84 -7.85
N ASP A 90 14.77 15.67 -6.55
CA ASP A 90 14.06 16.48 -5.55
C ASP A 90 12.51 16.46 -5.67
N ARG A 91 11.95 15.48 -6.40
CA ARG A 91 10.51 15.28 -6.51
C ARG A 91 9.97 14.27 -5.49
N ILE A 92 10.83 13.34 -5.05
CA ILE A 92 10.55 12.38 -3.97
C ILE A 92 11.56 12.63 -2.87
N ARG A 93 11.08 12.81 -1.64
CA ARG A 93 11.89 12.94 -0.42
C ARG A 93 11.69 11.69 0.43
N TRP A 94 12.74 11.24 1.08
CA TRP A 94 12.79 9.95 1.77
C TRP A 94 13.03 10.15 3.26
N PHE A 95 12.23 9.49 4.11
CA PHE A 95 12.29 9.63 5.56
C PHE A 95 12.22 8.25 6.22
N GLU A 96 13.28 7.88 6.96
CA GLU A 96 13.28 6.64 7.75
C GLU A 96 12.44 6.85 9.01
N ALA A 97 11.31 6.15 9.11
CA ALA A 97 10.47 6.14 10.31
C ALA A 97 9.57 4.90 10.38
N ASP A 98 9.21 4.53 11.61
CA ASP A 98 8.23 3.49 11.91
C ASP A 98 6.82 4.09 11.92
N VAL A 99 5.98 3.73 10.95
CA VAL A 99 4.62 4.26 10.80
C VAL A 99 3.62 3.77 11.87
N THR A 100 4.03 2.85 12.75
CA THR A 100 3.27 2.51 13.96
C THR A 100 3.42 3.59 15.04
N LYS A 101 4.29 4.58 14.83
CA LYS A 101 4.57 5.73 15.70
C LYS A 101 4.26 7.04 14.97
N PRO A 102 4.04 8.14 15.69
CA PRO A 102 3.83 9.45 15.06
C PRO A 102 4.97 9.83 14.12
N VAL A 103 4.67 10.14 12.86
CA VAL A 103 5.67 10.55 11.84
C VAL A 103 5.72 12.06 11.62
N THR A 104 4.95 12.85 12.35
CA THR A 104 4.84 14.31 12.19
C THR A 104 6.12 15.08 12.48
N GLU A 105 7.07 14.48 13.18
CA GLU A 105 8.38 15.10 13.41
C GLU A 105 9.33 14.94 12.22
N GLN A 106 9.19 13.83 11.48
CA GLN A 106 9.97 13.51 10.29
C GLN A 106 9.42 14.24 9.06
N VAL A 107 8.08 14.28 8.93
CA VAL A 107 7.38 14.79 7.74
C VAL A 107 6.67 16.09 8.12
N ARG A 108 7.38 17.21 8.03
CA ARG A 108 6.85 18.52 8.42
C ARG A 108 6.30 19.28 7.22
N LEU A 109 5.05 19.00 6.84
CA LEU A 109 4.29 19.96 6.05
C LEU A 109 3.24 20.62 6.96
N GLU A 110 3.43 21.89 7.30
CA GLU A 110 2.52 22.65 8.18
C GLU A 110 1.08 22.66 7.64
N GLU A 111 0.91 22.65 6.32
CA GLU A 111 -0.38 22.66 5.67
C GLU A 111 -1.01 21.25 5.49
N GLY A 112 -0.26 20.18 5.76
CA GLY A 112 -0.65 18.81 5.47
C GLY A 112 -0.59 18.45 3.97
N TYR A 113 -0.99 17.22 3.65
CA TYR A 113 -0.95 16.65 2.30
C TYR A 113 -2.33 16.61 1.66
N ASP A 114 -2.36 16.78 0.35
CA ASP A 114 -3.60 16.66 -0.45
C ASP A 114 -4.01 15.19 -0.59
N ILE A 115 -3.01 14.28 -0.64
CA ILE A 115 -3.20 12.83 -0.69
C ILE A 115 -2.26 12.18 0.32
N VAL A 116 -2.76 11.19 1.08
CA VAL A 116 -1.95 10.27 1.86
C VAL A 116 -2.21 8.86 1.36
N MET A 117 -1.14 8.16 0.98
CA MET A 117 -1.18 6.75 0.60
C MET A 117 -0.70 5.88 1.77
N ALA A 118 -1.28 4.68 1.89
CA ALA A 118 -0.85 3.62 2.80
C ALA A 118 -1.06 2.27 2.11
N ASN A 119 -0.18 1.96 1.15
CA ASN A 119 -0.33 0.79 0.29
C ASN A 119 0.39 -0.41 0.92
N TRP A 120 -0.37 -1.46 1.28
CA TRP A 120 0.08 -2.68 1.95
C TRP A 120 0.60 -2.49 3.39
N VAL A 121 0.84 -1.27 3.83
CA VAL A 121 1.45 -1.01 5.14
C VAL A 121 0.56 -1.43 6.31
N PHE A 122 -0.75 -1.38 6.16
CA PHE A 122 -1.69 -1.83 7.20
C PHE A 122 -1.64 -3.35 7.42
N ASP A 123 -1.20 -4.11 6.42
CA ASP A 123 -1.00 -5.56 6.50
C ASP A 123 0.31 -5.94 7.24
N HIS A 124 0.89 -4.99 7.97
CA HIS A 124 2.00 -5.17 8.90
C HIS A 124 1.67 -4.76 10.34
N ALA A 125 0.44 -4.36 10.60
CA ALA A 125 -0.01 -4.12 11.97
C ALA A 125 -0.18 -5.45 12.70
N THR A 126 0.52 -5.64 13.82
CA THR A 126 0.44 -6.86 14.64
C THR A 126 -0.60 -6.77 15.75
N SER A 127 -1.24 -5.62 15.87
CA SER A 127 -2.31 -5.35 16.84
C SER A 127 -3.23 -4.23 16.36
N VAL A 128 -4.44 -4.19 16.91
CA VAL A 128 -5.41 -3.11 16.68
C VAL A 128 -4.84 -1.75 17.10
N SER A 129 -3.99 -1.71 18.13
CA SER A 129 -3.35 -0.47 18.59
C SER A 129 -2.35 0.06 17.56
N GLU A 130 -1.54 -0.80 16.96
CA GLU A 130 -0.61 -0.40 15.89
C GLU A 130 -1.37 0.07 14.65
N LEU A 131 -2.42 -0.66 14.23
CA LEU A 131 -3.27 -0.25 13.13
C LEU A 131 -3.89 1.14 13.39
N ARG A 132 -4.37 1.40 14.62
CA ARG A 132 -4.90 2.71 15.00
C ARG A 132 -3.84 3.81 14.85
N SER A 133 -2.61 3.55 15.31
CA SER A 133 -1.51 4.53 15.16
C SER A 133 -1.20 4.82 13.70
N MET A 134 -1.25 3.82 12.82
CA MET A 134 -1.07 4.01 11.38
C MET A 134 -2.19 4.87 10.76
N TYR A 135 -3.46 4.62 11.13
CA TYR A 135 -4.59 5.46 10.70
C TYR A 135 -4.49 6.89 11.25
N GLU A 136 -4.01 7.06 12.48
CA GLU A 136 -3.76 8.40 13.04
C GLU A 136 -2.73 9.16 12.21
N ASN A 137 -1.66 8.50 11.74
CA ASN A 137 -0.69 9.12 10.84
C ASN A 137 -1.33 9.54 9.51
N VAL A 138 -2.24 8.72 8.95
CA VAL A 138 -3.01 9.11 7.76
C VAL A 138 -3.81 10.38 8.03
N VAL A 139 -4.68 10.36 9.06
CA VAL A 139 -5.61 11.47 9.29
C VAL A 139 -4.90 12.75 9.75
N LYS A 140 -3.88 12.65 10.61
CA LYS A 140 -3.12 13.83 11.08
C LYS A 140 -2.38 14.55 9.95
N ASN A 141 -1.92 13.80 8.94
CA ASN A 141 -1.18 14.39 7.84
C ASN A 141 -2.05 14.79 6.64
N LEU A 142 -3.32 14.36 6.56
CA LEU A 142 -4.26 14.82 5.53
C LEU A 142 -4.77 16.24 5.83
N LYS A 143 -4.87 17.06 4.78
CA LYS A 143 -5.69 18.28 4.80
C LYS A 143 -7.17 17.95 4.99
N PRO A 144 -8.00 18.84 5.54
CA PRO A 144 -9.45 18.70 5.43
C PRO A 144 -9.88 18.52 3.97
N GLY A 145 -10.74 17.53 3.68
CA GLY A 145 -11.13 17.14 2.33
C GLY A 145 -10.04 16.39 1.53
N GLY A 146 -8.86 16.20 2.08
CA GLY A 146 -7.77 15.45 1.45
C GLY A 146 -8.11 13.98 1.26
N LYS A 147 -7.50 13.35 0.24
CA LYS A 147 -7.78 11.98 -0.20
C LYS A 147 -6.85 10.98 0.49
N PHE A 148 -7.41 9.92 1.03
CA PHE A 148 -6.71 8.72 1.45
C PHE A 148 -6.79 7.65 0.35
N ILE A 149 -5.70 6.93 0.08
CA ILE A 149 -5.63 5.76 -0.79
C ILE A 149 -4.85 4.67 -0.07
N GLY A 150 -5.42 3.46 0.05
CA GLY A 150 -4.75 2.34 0.69
C GLY A 150 -4.99 1.02 -0.03
N VAL A 151 -3.93 0.31 -0.36
CA VAL A 151 -3.99 -1.09 -0.81
C VAL A 151 -3.90 -1.99 0.41
N ARG A 152 -4.76 -3.01 0.49
CA ARG A 152 -4.77 -3.96 1.60
C ARG A 152 -5.41 -5.29 1.22
N SER A 153 -5.09 -6.33 1.96
CA SER A 153 -5.72 -7.65 1.83
C SER A 153 -7.22 -7.58 2.09
N LYS A 154 -7.98 -8.41 1.36
CA LYS A 154 -9.43 -8.54 1.52
C LYS A 154 -9.82 -9.99 1.79
N SER A 155 -9.67 -10.90 0.83
CA SER A 155 -9.96 -12.30 1.02
C SER A 155 -8.67 -13.11 1.11
N ILE A 156 -8.36 -13.56 2.34
CA ILE A 156 -7.17 -14.39 2.59
C ILE A 156 -7.38 -15.83 2.10
N HIS A 157 -8.63 -16.28 2.03
CA HIS A 157 -9.02 -17.64 1.68
C HIS A 157 -9.63 -17.79 0.30
N ALA A 158 -9.48 -16.79 -0.60
CA ALA A 158 -9.95 -16.91 -1.97
C ALA A 158 -9.36 -18.15 -2.64
N GLU A 159 -10.19 -18.98 -3.29
CA GLU A 159 -9.81 -20.29 -3.80
C GLU A 159 -8.58 -20.23 -4.72
N TYR A 160 -8.53 -19.23 -5.62
CA TYR A 160 -7.41 -19.06 -6.55
C TYR A 160 -6.08 -18.72 -5.88
N MET A 161 -6.07 -18.34 -4.62
CA MET A 161 -4.84 -18.12 -3.84
C MET A 161 -4.10 -19.43 -3.57
N SER A 162 -4.79 -20.57 -3.60
CA SER A 162 -4.18 -21.89 -3.38
C SER A 162 -3.27 -22.34 -4.54
N TYR A 163 -3.51 -21.82 -5.75
CA TYR A 163 -2.74 -22.18 -6.97
C TYR A 163 -2.07 -20.97 -7.67
N GLY A 164 -2.15 -19.79 -7.07
CA GLY A 164 -1.35 -18.64 -7.49
C GLY A 164 -1.70 -18.05 -8.86
N LYS A 165 -2.97 -18.11 -9.29
CA LYS A 165 -3.43 -17.64 -10.62
C LYS A 165 -2.91 -16.24 -10.99
N TYR A 166 -2.81 -15.33 -10.01
CA TYR A 166 -2.39 -13.95 -10.25
C TYR A 166 -0.98 -13.63 -9.76
N GLY A 167 -0.18 -14.67 -9.46
CA GLY A 167 1.24 -14.53 -9.13
C GLY A 167 1.57 -14.51 -7.64
N VAL A 168 0.56 -14.66 -6.75
CA VAL A 168 0.79 -14.78 -5.29
C VAL A 168 -0.06 -15.90 -4.72
N THR A 169 0.44 -16.53 -3.63
CA THR A 169 -0.33 -17.47 -2.80
C THR A 169 -0.20 -17.07 -1.34
N PHE A 170 -1.21 -17.41 -0.52
CA PHE A 170 -1.16 -17.26 0.93
C PHE A 170 -1.11 -18.64 1.58
N THR A 171 -0.18 -18.82 2.53
CA THR A 171 -0.01 -20.07 3.28
C THR A 171 0.15 -19.79 4.76
N ASP A 172 0.08 -20.86 5.56
CA ASP A 172 0.32 -20.83 7.01
C ASP A 172 -0.55 -19.81 7.76
N VAL A 173 -1.81 -19.69 7.31
CA VAL A 173 -2.77 -18.75 7.89
C VAL A 173 -3.08 -19.17 9.34
N THR A 174 -2.85 -18.27 10.28
CA THR A 174 -3.08 -18.45 11.71
C THR A 174 -3.85 -17.28 12.29
N GLU A 175 -4.73 -17.57 13.25
CA GLU A 175 -5.43 -16.52 14.00
C GLU A 175 -4.48 -15.84 14.99
N ILE A 176 -4.58 -14.50 15.04
CA ILE A 176 -3.94 -13.66 16.06
C ILE A 176 -5.02 -12.78 16.71
N PRO A 177 -4.78 -12.16 17.86
CA PRO A 177 -5.77 -11.30 18.49
C PRO A 177 -6.21 -10.15 17.56
N GLY A 178 -7.46 -10.21 17.10
CA GLY A 178 -8.07 -9.19 16.23
C GLY A 178 -7.71 -9.29 14.75
N GLY A 179 -7.13 -10.41 14.28
CA GLY A 179 -6.77 -10.57 12.88
C GLY A 179 -6.16 -11.93 12.52
N LEU A 180 -5.47 -11.95 11.40
CA LEU A 180 -4.80 -13.11 10.82
C LEU A 180 -3.33 -12.80 10.57
N ARG A 181 -2.48 -13.84 10.64
CA ARG A 181 -1.08 -13.85 10.20
C ARG A 181 -0.91 -14.93 9.15
N TYR A 182 -0.14 -14.66 8.11
CA TYR A 182 0.06 -15.59 6.99
C TYR A 182 1.36 -15.29 6.24
N ASN A 183 1.82 -16.26 5.45
CA ASN A 183 2.91 -16.06 4.51
C ASN A 183 2.37 -15.66 3.13
N VAL A 184 2.93 -14.61 2.56
CA VAL A 184 2.74 -14.20 1.17
C VAL A 184 3.86 -14.80 0.34
N ASN A 185 3.54 -15.68 -0.62
CA ASN A 185 4.52 -16.29 -1.50
C ASN A 185 4.37 -15.69 -2.90
N CYS A 186 5.42 -15.02 -3.38
CA CYS A 186 5.48 -14.40 -4.70
C CYS A 186 6.04 -15.39 -5.72
N VAL A 187 5.29 -15.65 -6.79
CA VAL A 187 5.67 -16.55 -7.90
C VAL A 187 6.55 -15.77 -8.90
N THR A 188 7.72 -15.35 -8.43
CA THR A 188 8.74 -14.62 -9.21
C THR A 188 9.93 -15.52 -9.52
N GLU A 189 10.91 -15.06 -10.30
CA GLU A 189 12.17 -15.74 -10.56
C GLU A 189 13.36 -14.90 -10.04
N PRO A 190 14.03 -15.31 -8.93
CA PRO A 190 13.69 -16.42 -8.04
C PRO A 190 12.45 -16.11 -7.17
N PRO A 191 11.73 -17.14 -6.70
CA PRO A 191 10.59 -16.94 -5.81
C PRO A 191 11.06 -16.45 -4.44
N PHE A 192 10.19 -15.73 -3.73
CA PHE A 192 10.43 -15.35 -2.34
C PHE A 192 9.11 -15.25 -1.56
N SER A 193 9.22 -15.28 -0.24
CA SER A 193 8.08 -15.21 0.67
C SER A 193 8.37 -14.25 1.80
N PHE A 194 7.31 -13.65 2.35
CA PHE A 194 7.38 -12.81 3.54
C PHE A 194 6.13 -13.00 4.40
N GLU A 195 6.24 -12.70 5.69
CA GLU A 195 5.12 -12.73 6.61
C GLU A 195 4.33 -11.42 6.53
N ALA A 196 3.01 -11.53 6.56
CA ALA A 196 2.08 -10.43 6.66
C ALA A 196 1.02 -10.71 7.73
N THR A 197 0.36 -9.65 8.17
CA THR A 197 -0.80 -9.73 9.07
C THR A 197 -1.93 -8.91 8.47
N SER A 198 -3.17 -9.26 8.80
CA SER A 198 -4.32 -8.41 8.44
C SER A 198 -5.27 -8.34 9.62
N MET A 199 -5.51 -7.14 10.11
CA MET A 199 -6.49 -6.93 11.18
C MET A 199 -7.91 -7.02 10.63
N GLU A 200 -8.84 -7.54 11.42
CA GLU A 200 -10.24 -7.72 11.01
C GLU A 200 -10.87 -6.43 10.50
N SER A 201 -10.59 -5.31 11.13
CA SER A 201 -11.08 -3.98 10.71
C SER A 201 -10.69 -3.61 9.27
N THR A 202 -9.56 -4.13 8.76
CA THR A 202 -9.12 -3.85 7.39
C THR A 202 -9.71 -4.83 6.39
N PHE A 203 -9.58 -6.14 6.58
CA PHE A 203 -10.03 -7.11 5.58
C PHE A 203 -11.57 -7.29 5.56
N SER A 204 -12.27 -7.04 6.68
CA SER A 204 -13.74 -7.00 6.69
C SER A 204 -14.34 -5.78 5.99
N LEU A 205 -13.53 -4.76 5.69
CA LEU A 205 -13.94 -3.46 5.17
C LEU A 205 -14.89 -2.70 6.11
N SER A 206 -14.86 -2.99 7.42
CA SER A 206 -15.63 -2.21 8.40
C SER A 206 -15.09 -0.79 8.50
N ASP A 207 -13.77 -0.63 8.39
CA ASP A 207 -13.06 0.66 8.49
C ASP A 207 -13.40 1.48 9.74
N ASP A 208 -13.79 0.81 10.81
CA ASP A 208 -14.30 1.47 12.02
C ASP A 208 -13.27 2.43 12.60
N ILE A 209 -11.99 2.05 12.63
CA ILE A 209 -10.90 2.91 13.12
C ILE A 209 -10.77 4.16 12.26
N GLY A 210 -10.78 4.02 10.94
CA GLY A 210 -10.71 5.15 10.01
C GLY A 210 -11.90 6.10 10.17
N LYS A 211 -13.11 5.55 10.30
CA LYS A 211 -14.35 6.30 10.53
C LYS A 211 -14.30 7.05 11.85
N GLU A 212 -13.91 6.41 12.94
CA GLU A 212 -13.74 7.05 14.25
C GLU A 212 -12.75 8.22 14.21
N LEU A 213 -11.71 8.12 13.39
CA LEU A 213 -10.70 9.15 13.23
C LEU A 213 -11.07 10.24 12.22
N GLY A 214 -12.24 10.14 11.57
CA GLY A 214 -12.76 11.17 10.68
C GLY A 214 -12.56 10.92 9.19
N LEU A 215 -12.30 9.68 8.76
CA LEU A 215 -12.39 9.32 7.35
C LEU A 215 -13.86 9.12 6.95
N VAL A 216 -14.23 9.72 5.83
CA VAL A 216 -15.59 9.70 5.24
C VAL A 216 -15.51 9.27 3.77
N ASP A 217 -16.66 9.03 3.13
CA ASP A 217 -16.76 8.63 1.72
C ASP A 217 -15.90 7.39 1.41
N ILE A 218 -15.79 6.44 2.35
CA ILE A 218 -14.94 5.26 2.22
C ILE A 218 -15.56 4.30 1.20
N HIS A 219 -14.80 3.95 0.16
CA HIS A 219 -15.24 3.01 -0.86
C HIS A 219 -14.06 2.24 -1.47
N VAL A 220 -14.36 1.12 -2.10
CA VAL A 220 -13.39 0.32 -2.86
C VAL A 220 -13.35 0.83 -4.30
N ALA A 221 -12.14 1.02 -4.83
CA ALA A 221 -11.94 1.38 -6.23
C ALA A 221 -12.42 0.24 -7.14
N PRO A 222 -13.28 0.51 -8.15
CA PRO A 222 -13.87 -0.53 -8.99
C PRO A 222 -12.85 -1.15 -9.94
N ALA A 223 -12.59 -2.46 -9.78
CA ALA A 223 -11.62 -3.18 -10.61
C ALA A 223 -12.10 -3.31 -12.06
N GLU A 224 -13.40 -3.41 -12.27
CA GLU A 224 -14.04 -3.50 -13.58
C GLU A 224 -13.76 -2.28 -14.49
N GLU A 225 -13.41 -1.15 -13.88
CA GLU A 225 -13.08 0.07 -14.62
C GLU A 225 -11.63 0.09 -15.14
N THR A 226 -10.79 -0.86 -14.70
CA THR A 226 -9.41 -0.94 -15.19
C THR A 226 -9.34 -1.50 -16.60
N GLU A 227 -8.37 -1.02 -17.38
CA GLU A 227 -8.15 -1.51 -18.75
C GLU A 227 -7.74 -2.99 -18.78
N LEU A 228 -7.04 -3.47 -17.76
CA LEU A 228 -6.67 -4.89 -17.63
C LEU A 228 -7.89 -5.78 -17.53
N VAL A 229 -8.85 -5.44 -16.69
CA VAL A 229 -10.08 -6.20 -16.51
C VAL A 229 -10.96 -6.10 -17.76
N LYS A 230 -11.18 -4.90 -18.31
CA LYS A 230 -11.95 -4.71 -19.54
C LYS A 230 -11.39 -5.51 -20.72
N LYS A 231 -10.06 -5.57 -20.84
CA LYS A 231 -9.39 -6.28 -21.93
C LYS A 231 -9.48 -7.80 -21.83
N ASN A 232 -9.54 -8.35 -20.62
CA ASN A 232 -9.57 -9.79 -20.38
C ASN A 232 -10.39 -10.13 -19.13
N HIS A 233 -11.70 -9.89 -19.20
CA HIS A 233 -12.62 -10.08 -18.09
C HIS A 233 -12.63 -11.54 -17.59
N GLU A 234 -12.59 -12.52 -18.47
CA GLU A 234 -12.57 -13.95 -18.14
C GLU A 234 -11.35 -14.32 -17.27
N PHE A 235 -10.17 -13.78 -17.58
CA PHE A 235 -8.98 -14.00 -16.77
C PHE A 235 -9.17 -13.49 -15.33
N TRP A 236 -9.87 -12.36 -15.15
CA TRP A 236 -10.05 -11.69 -13.85
C TRP A 236 -11.33 -12.12 -13.10
N GLU A 237 -12.12 -13.06 -13.61
CA GLU A 237 -13.41 -13.45 -13.04
C GLU A 237 -13.30 -13.89 -11.58
N ASP A 238 -12.30 -14.71 -11.22
CA ASP A 238 -12.11 -15.18 -9.84
C ASP A 238 -11.78 -14.04 -8.90
N TYR A 239 -10.92 -13.10 -9.34
CA TYR A 239 -10.61 -11.89 -8.56
C TYR A 239 -11.86 -11.02 -8.37
N LEU A 240 -12.64 -10.81 -9.42
CA LEU A 240 -13.86 -10.00 -9.35
C LEU A 240 -14.91 -10.60 -8.41
N LYS A 241 -14.97 -11.93 -8.35
CA LYS A 241 -15.88 -12.65 -7.46
C LYS A 241 -15.44 -12.60 -6.00
N ASP A 242 -14.16 -12.74 -5.72
CA ASP A 242 -13.60 -12.78 -4.36
C ASP A 242 -12.18 -12.18 -4.33
N PRO A 243 -12.05 -10.84 -4.33
CA PRO A 243 -10.75 -10.18 -4.44
C PRO A 243 -9.85 -10.46 -3.23
N ASN A 244 -8.61 -10.91 -3.49
CA ASN A 244 -7.62 -11.12 -2.43
C ASN A 244 -7.05 -9.80 -1.88
N PHE A 245 -7.15 -8.72 -2.64
CA PHE A 245 -6.81 -7.36 -2.20
C PHE A 245 -7.80 -6.34 -2.76
N VAL A 246 -7.82 -5.17 -2.19
CA VAL A 246 -8.59 -4.02 -2.67
C VAL A 246 -7.81 -2.74 -2.54
N VAL A 247 -8.15 -1.75 -3.36
CA VAL A 247 -7.73 -0.36 -3.18
C VAL A 247 -8.90 0.41 -2.57
N VAL A 248 -8.69 0.94 -1.38
CA VAL A 248 -9.68 1.73 -0.67
C VAL A 248 -9.37 3.20 -0.82
N VAL A 249 -10.40 3.99 -1.09
CA VAL A 249 -10.34 5.44 -1.20
C VAL A 249 -11.26 6.05 -0.15
N ALA A 250 -10.81 7.10 0.50
CA ALA A 250 -11.60 7.86 1.46
C ALA A 250 -11.22 9.34 1.42
N LYS A 251 -11.95 10.16 2.17
CA LYS A 251 -11.62 11.57 2.41
C LYS A 251 -11.51 11.84 3.90
N LYS A 252 -10.70 12.81 4.28
CA LYS A 252 -10.75 13.39 5.62
C LYS A 252 -11.93 14.36 5.68
N ALA A 253 -12.77 14.25 6.72
CA ALA A 253 -13.85 15.17 7.01
C ALA A 253 -13.35 16.62 7.18
#